data_9fac5f07487b8bb4ea7ce3a7eb240956
#
_entry.id   9fac5f07487b8bb4ea7ce3a7eb240956
#
_cell.length_a   1.000
_cell.length_b   1.000
_cell.length_c   1.000
_cell.angle_alpha   90.00
_cell.angle_beta   90.00
_cell.angle_gamma   90.00
#
_symmetry.space_group_name_H-M   'P 1'
#
loop_
_entity.id
_entity.type
_entity.pdbx_description
1 polymer ?
#
loop_
_entity_poly.entity_id
_entity_poly.type
_entity_poly.pdbx_seq_one_letter_code
_entity_poly.pdbx_strand_id
1 'polypeptide(L)' 'MKIGFFCAGNMASAIVGGAVSSGNFKAEDISVYDIDNTKARLLSDEFSVCVSETPDSLIDFADAVVLAVKPNI' A
#
# COMPACT_ATOMS: atom_id res chain seq x y z
N MET A 1 -2.33 13.70 -3.47
CA MET A 1 -1.67 12.69 -4.32
C MET A 1 -2.02 11.29 -3.81
N LYS A 2 -2.46 10.44 -4.69
CA LYS A 2 -2.81 9.06 -4.34
C LYS A 2 -1.64 8.13 -4.63
N ILE A 3 -1.32 7.28 -3.66
CA ILE A 3 -0.15 6.40 -3.74
C ILE A 3 -0.62 4.95 -3.65
N GLY A 4 -0.12 4.13 -4.58
CA GLY A 4 -0.35 2.69 -4.55
C GLY A 4 0.91 1.94 -4.15
N PHE A 5 0.76 0.93 -3.31
CA PHE A 5 1.85 0.04 -2.93
C PHE A 5 1.63 -1.33 -3.57
N PHE A 6 2.58 -1.75 -4.38
CA PHE A 6 2.59 -3.08 -4.96
C PHE A 6 3.38 -3.99 -4.03
N CYS A 7 2.70 -4.92 -3.41
CA CYS A 7 3.14 -5.78 -2.31
C CYS A 7 2.94 -5.11 -0.94
N ALA A 8 2.55 -5.91 0.03
CA ALA A 8 2.16 -5.46 1.36
C ALA A 8 2.95 -6.19 2.46
N GLY A 9 4.25 -6.36 2.24
CA GLY A 9 5.13 -6.98 3.22
C GLY A 9 5.61 -6.00 4.27
N ASN A 10 6.65 -6.40 5.02
CA ASN A 10 7.18 -5.60 6.13
C ASN A 10 7.68 -4.23 5.67
N MET A 11 8.28 -4.15 4.50
CA MET A 11 8.78 -2.88 3.97
C MET A 11 7.63 -1.93 3.67
N ALA A 12 6.57 -2.43 3.02
CA ALA A 12 5.38 -1.63 2.74
C ALA A 12 4.72 -1.17 4.03
N SER A 13 4.62 -2.04 5.02
CA SER A 13 4.05 -1.70 6.32
C SER A 13 4.82 -0.55 6.99
N ALA A 14 6.15 -0.60 6.95
CA ALA A 14 6.97 0.47 7.52
C ALA A 14 6.76 1.79 6.79
N ILE A 15 6.73 1.78 5.47
CA ILE A 15 6.55 2.99 4.67
C ILE A 15 5.15 3.57 4.84
N VAL A 16 4.13 2.72 4.78
CA VAL A 16 2.73 3.15 4.94
C VAL A 16 2.53 3.72 6.34
N GLY A 17 3.02 3.03 7.37
CA GLY A 17 2.92 3.50 8.74
C GLY A 17 3.58 4.85 8.93
N GLY A 18 4.77 5.02 8.37
CA GLY A 18 5.48 6.30 8.43
C GLY A 18 4.74 7.41 7.71
N ALA A 19 4.20 7.14 6.53
CA ALA A 19 3.46 8.13 5.75
C ALA A 19 2.19 8.59 6.47
N VAL A 20 1.42 7.65 7.01
CA VAL A 20 0.19 7.97 7.74
C VAL A 20 0.51 8.71 9.04
N SER A 21 1.52 8.24 9.78
CA SER A 21 1.90 8.84 11.07
C SER A 21 2.45 10.25 10.91
N SER A 22 3.11 10.55 9.80
CA SER A 22 3.66 11.88 9.55
C SER A 22 2.59 12.93 9.30
N GLY A 23 1.37 12.52 8.94
CA GLY A 23 0.31 13.42 8.57
C GLY A 23 0.42 14.01 7.17
N ASN A 24 1.47 13.64 6.43
CA ASN A 24 1.68 14.13 5.06
C ASN A 24 0.76 13.47 4.05
N PHE A 25 0.27 12.27 4.36
CA PHE A 25 -0.64 11.52 3.50
C PHE A 25 -1.84 11.06 4.30
N LYS A 26 -3.00 11.15 3.70
CA LYS A 26 -4.23 10.61 4.29
C LYS A 26 -4.31 9.11 3.99
N ALA A 27 -4.79 8.33 4.95
CA ALA A 27 -4.94 6.90 4.75
C ALA A 27 -5.82 6.60 3.53
N GLU A 28 -6.85 7.39 3.30
CA GLU A 28 -7.75 7.22 2.14
C GLU A 28 -7.07 7.44 0.80
N ASP A 29 -5.91 8.10 0.78
CA ASP A 29 -5.13 8.35 -0.43
C ASP A 29 -4.08 7.27 -0.69
N ILE A 30 -4.06 6.23 0.14
CA ILE A 30 -3.12 5.11 0.01
C ILE A 30 -3.91 3.83 -0.26
N SER A 31 -3.48 3.08 -1.26
CA SER A 31 -4.02 1.75 -1.53
C SER A 31 -2.90 0.75 -1.64
N VAL A 32 -3.15 -0.47 -1.20
CA VAL A 32 -2.17 -1.54 -1.24
C VAL A 32 -2.72 -2.74 -2.03
N TYR A 33 -1.86 -3.40 -2.73
CA TYR A 33 -2.16 -4.64 -3.44
C TYR A 33 -1.10 -5.68 -3.13
N ASP A 34 -1.52 -6.89 -2.89
CA ASP A 34 -0.63 -8.05 -2.74
C ASP A 34 -1.34 -9.27 -3.30
N ILE A 35 -0.57 -10.17 -3.92
CA ILE A 35 -1.10 -11.46 -4.36
C ILE A 35 -1.71 -12.19 -3.17
N ASP A 36 -1.08 -12.09 -2.01
CA ASP A 36 -1.66 -12.56 -0.76
C ASP A 36 -2.56 -11.47 -0.19
N ASN A 37 -3.84 -11.58 -0.46
CA ASN A 37 -4.84 -10.58 -0.06
C ASN A 37 -4.90 -10.41 1.46
N THR A 38 -4.51 -11.42 2.23
CA THR A 38 -4.47 -11.34 3.70
C THR A 38 -3.48 -10.26 4.15
N LYS A 39 -2.33 -10.17 3.52
CA LYS A 39 -1.33 -9.15 3.85
C LYS A 39 -1.84 -7.74 3.58
N ALA A 40 -2.52 -7.53 2.45
CA ALA A 40 -3.10 -6.24 2.13
C ALA A 40 -4.19 -5.86 3.14
N ARG A 41 -5.02 -6.80 3.51
CA ARG A 41 -6.08 -6.55 4.50
C ARG A 41 -5.53 -6.24 5.88
N LEU A 42 -4.42 -6.85 6.28
CA LEU A 42 -3.78 -6.54 7.55
C LEU A 42 -3.32 -5.10 7.60
N LEU A 43 -2.74 -4.59 6.52
CA LEU A 43 -2.35 -3.19 6.45
C LEU A 43 -3.56 -2.26 6.50
N SER A 44 -4.63 -2.63 5.80
CA SER A 44 -5.87 -1.86 5.84
C SER A 44 -6.45 -1.80 7.26
N ASP A 45 -6.44 -2.92 7.97
CA ASP A 45 -6.95 -2.98 9.35
C ASP A 45 -6.09 -2.14 10.29
N GLU A 46 -4.78 -2.11 10.08
CA GLU A 46 -3.87 -1.42 10.97
C GLU A 46 -3.84 0.08 10.71
N PHE A 47 -3.83 0.50 9.45
CA PHE A 47 -3.63 1.91 9.08
C PHE A 47 -4.82 2.55 8.39
N SER A 48 -5.91 1.81 8.20
CA SER A 48 -7.13 2.29 7.53
C SER A 48 -6.92 2.69 6.07
N VAL A 49 -5.90 2.12 5.43
CA VAL A 49 -5.65 2.36 4.00
C VAL A 49 -6.57 1.51 3.15
N CYS A 50 -6.68 1.87 1.87
CA CYS A 50 -7.50 1.12 0.92
C CYS A 50 -6.79 -0.15 0.47
N VAL A 51 -7.57 -1.12 0.00
CA VAL A 51 -7.04 -2.33 -0.62
C VAL A 51 -7.50 -2.37 -2.07
N SER A 52 -6.55 -2.55 -2.98
CA SER A 52 -6.84 -2.82 -4.38
C SER A 52 -6.82 -4.34 -4.60
N GLU A 53 -7.82 -4.87 -5.28
CA GLU A 53 -7.93 -6.33 -5.45
C GLU A 53 -7.18 -6.85 -6.66
N THR A 54 -6.84 -5.97 -7.59
CA THR A 54 -6.09 -6.32 -8.80
C THR A 54 -4.99 -5.29 -9.04
N PRO A 55 -3.92 -5.68 -9.77
CA PRO A 55 -2.91 -4.69 -10.16
C PRO A 55 -3.49 -3.54 -10.98
N ASP A 56 -4.44 -3.84 -11.86
CA ASP A 56 -5.07 -2.82 -12.69
C ASP A 56 -5.81 -1.78 -11.85
N SER A 57 -6.56 -2.22 -10.84
CA SER A 57 -7.28 -1.30 -9.97
C SER A 57 -6.32 -0.44 -9.15
N LEU A 58 -5.17 -0.98 -8.76
CA LEU A 58 -4.15 -0.21 -8.07
C LEU A 58 -3.58 0.89 -8.97
N ILE A 59 -3.28 0.56 -10.21
CA ILE A 59 -2.73 1.51 -11.17
C ILE A 59 -3.75 2.61 -11.49
N ASP A 60 -5.01 2.25 -11.64
CA ASP A 60 -6.08 3.22 -11.88
C ASP A 60 -6.27 4.18 -10.71
N PHE A 61 -6.10 3.68 -9.51
CA PHE A 61 -6.24 4.50 -8.30
C PHE A 61 -5.07 5.46 -8.11
N ALA A 62 -3.84 5.00 -8.36
CA ALA A 62 -2.64 5.67 -7.89
C ALA A 62 -2.11 6.70 -8.88
N ASP A 63 -1.67 7.85 -8.37
CA ASP A 63 -0.86 8.80 -9.13
C ASP A 63 0.60 8.34 -9.19
N ALA A 64 1.05 7.63 -8.15
CA ALA A 64 2.38 7.06 -8.08
C ALA A 64 2.31 5.66 -7.45
N VAL A 65 3.10 4.74 -7.98
CA VAL A 65 3.14 3.37 -7.47
C VAL A 65 4.51 3.08 -6.88
N VAL A 66 4.52 2.55 -5.66
CA VAL A 66 5.73 2.12 -4.98
C VAL A 66 5.84 0.60 -5.04
N LEU A 67 6.96 0.10 -5.52
CA LEU A 67 7.24 -1.33 -5.54
C LEU A 67 8.00 -1.68 -4.26
N ALA A 68 7.31 -2.30 -3.31
CA ALA A 68 7.87 -2.66 -2.01
C ALA A 68 8.23 -4.14 -1.98
N VAL A 69 9.00 -4.57 -2.96
CA VAL A 69 9.44 -5.97 -3.07
C VAL A 69 10.85 -6.13 -2.55
N LYS A 70 11.12 -7.26 -1.89
CA LYS A 70 12.48 -7.58 -1.48
C LYS A 70 13.31 -7.93 -2.71
N PRO A 71 14.53 -7.41 -2.81
CA PRO A 71 15.42 -7.87 -3.87
C PRO A 71 15.69 -9.35 -3.67
N ASN A 72 15.46 -10.11 -4.71
CA ASN A 72 15.70 -11.55 -4.70
C ASN A 72 17.06 -11.82 -5.33
N ILE A 73 18.07 -11.87 -4.50
CA ILE A 73 19.46 -12.05 -4.94
C ILE A 73 19.88 -13.49 -4.76
#